data_e2922367e4f1d9de6f6f2a004fb676bf
#
_entry.id   e2922367e4f1d9de6f6f2a004fb676bf
#
_cell.length_a   1.000
_cell.length_b   1.000
_cell.length_c   1.000
_cell.angle_alpha   90.00
_cell.angle_beta   90.00
_cell.angle_gamma   90.00
#
_symmetry.space_group_name_H-M   'P 1'
#
loop_
_entity.id
_entity.type
_entity.pdbx_description
1 polymer ?
#
loop_
_entity_poly.entity_id
_entity_poly.type
_entity_poly.pdbx_seq_one_letter_code
_entity_poly.pdbx_strand_id
1 'polypeptide(L)'
;MVCALRDTSGVSVLERKCAEQMLEWFETRKGNPPKERLADFGTLLSRSMKAANMEGQPLKLASGQTKDVKRLHRDFRNNFAHFVPKSWSIEKAGLPRIVRAAIEATDLLIHNERVDRQLSGNRKRRLARQLKTIREGLMS
;
A
#
# COMPACT_ATOMS: atom_id res chain seq x y z
N MET A 1 -3.41 -1.46 -0.60
CA MET A 1 -3.68 -0.61 0.58
C MET A 1 -4.94 0.23 0.44
N VAL A 2 -5.11 1.03 -0.62
CA VAL A 2 -6.31 1.87 -0.79
C VAL A 2 -7.60 1.05 -0.66
N CYS A 3 -7.70 -0.08 -1.36
CA CYS A 3 -8.88 -0.96 -1.29
C CYS A 3 -9.07 -1.65 0.07
N ALA A 4 -8.02 -1.77 0.87
CA ALA A 4 -8.08 -2.45 2.17
C ALA A 4 -8.48 -1.51 3.32
N LEU A 5 -8.34 -0.20 3.14
CA LEU A 5 -8.70 0.76 4.18
C LEU A 5 -10.22 0.86 4.32
N ARG A 6 -10.67 0.79 5.58
CA ARG A 6 -12.09 0.83 5.92
C ARG A 6 -12.62 2.24 5.75
N ASP A 7 -13.36 2.47 4.67
CA ASP A 7 -14.11 3.71 4.50
C ASP A 7 -15.07 3.62 3.33
N THR A 8 -16.34 3.84 3.59
CA THR A 8 -17.40 3.92 2.56
C THR A 8 -17.42 5.26 1.84
N SER A 9 -16.89 6.31 2.48
CA SER A 9 -16.81 7.66 1.92
C SER A 9 -15.56 7.91 1.07
N GLY A 10 -14.56 7.01 1.12
CA GLY A 10 -13.27 7.19 0.46
C GLY A 10 -12.32 8.17 1.16
N VAL A 11 -12.75 8.82 2.24
CA VAL A 11 -12.00 9.89 2.91
C VAL A 11 -10.74 9.37 3.62
N SER A 12 -10.77 8.12 4.11
CA SER A 12 -9.64 7.52 4.84
C SER A 12 -8.38 7.33 4.00
N VAL A 13 -8.47 7.40 2.69
CA VAL A 13 -7.33 7.28 1.76
C VAL A 13 -6.77 8.63 1.33
N LEU A 14 -7.43 9.73 1.68
CA LEU A 14 -7.03 11.08 1.30
C LEU A 14 -5.97 11.67 2.24
N GLU A 15 -5.25 12.67 1.76
CA GLU A 15 -4.47 13.57 2.62
C GLU A 15 -5.38 14.19 3.68
N ARG A 16 -4.85 14.43 4.89
CA ARG A 16 -5.64 14.91 6.03
C ARG A 16 -6.46 16.16 5.70
N LYS A 17 -5.80 17.19 5.15
CA LYS A 17 -6.48 18.44 4.80
C LYS A 17 -7.58 18.24 3.75
N CYS A 18 -7.30 17.41 2.75
CA CYS A 18 -8.27 17.08 1.72
C CYS A 18 -9.45 16.28 2.30
N ALA A 19 -9.20 15.38 3.23
CA ALA A 19 -10.22 14.62 3.94
C ALA A 19 -11.16 15.53 4.75
N GLU A 20 -10.59 16.47 5.51
CA GLU A 20 -11.34 17.46 6.29
C GLU A 20 -12.23 18.32 5.38
N GLN A 21 -11.70 18.84 4.29
CA GLN A 21 -12.47 19.62 3.30
C GLN A 21 -13.58 18.79 2.63
N MET A 22 -13.31 17.52 2.34
CA MET A 22 -14.30 16.63 1.73
C MET A 22 -15.45 16.33 2.70
N LEU A 23 -15.17 16.11 3.98
CA LEU A 23 -16.19 15.93 5.01
C LEU A 23 -17.06 17.18 5.16
N GLU A 24 -16.46 18.36 5.24
CA GLU A 24 -17.17 19.63 5.28
C GLU A 24 -18.06 19.82 4.05
N TRP A 25 -17.56 19.47 2.86
CA TRP A 25 -18.35 19.53 1.64
C TRP A 25 -19.53 18.53 1.66
N PHE A 26 -19.34 17.32 2.20
CA PHE A 26 -20.42 16.34 2.33
C PHE A 26 -21.54 16.84 3.26
N GLU A 27 -21.20 17.60 4.30
CA GLU A 27 -22.17 18.16 5.23
C GLU A 27 -22.90 19.38 4.63
N THR A 28 -22.16 20.28 4.00
CA THR A 28 -22.69 21.57 3.55
C THR A 28 -23.23 21.56 2.13
N ARG A 29 -22.68 20.72 1.27
CA ARG A 29 -22.93 20.68 -0.19
C ARG A 29 -22.76 22.04 -0.88
N LYS A 30 -22.01 22.96 -0.29
CA LYS A 30 -21.76 24.28 -0.86
C LYS A 30 -20.55 24.26 -1.78
N GLY A 31 -20.70 24.84 -2.97
CA GLY A 31 -19.61 24.92 -3.95
C GLY A 31 -19.28 23.59 -4.63
N ASN A 32 -18.12 23.56 -5.29
CA ASN A 32 -17.63 22.36 -5.95
C ASN A 32 -16.90 21.43 -4.93
N PRO A 33 -16.96 20.09 -5.14
CA PRO A 33 -16.23 19.17 -4.30
C PRO A 33 -14.72 19.47 -4.37
N PRO A 34 -13.99 19.35 -3.25
CA PRO A 34 -12.54 19.50 -3.24
C PRO A 34 -11.87 18.52 -4.19
N LYS A 35 -10.74 18.93 -4.79
CA LYS A 35 -9.96 18.02 -5.61
C LYS A 35 -9.33 16.93 -4.73
N GLU A 36 -9.63 15.68 -5.03
CA GLU A 36 -9.10 14.54 -4.30
C GLU A 36 -7.58 14.46 -4.39
N ARG A 37 -6.95 14.28 -3.25
CA ARG A 37 -5.51 14.01 -3.11
C ARG A 37 -5.31 12.81 -2.22
N LEU A 38 -4.73 11.75 -2.78
CA LEU A 38 -4.40 10.56 -2.02
C LEU A 38 -3.27 10.86 -1.04
N ALA A 39 -3.38 10.30 0.16
CA ALA A 39 -2.29 10.29 1.11
C ALA A 39 -1.06 9.57 0.53
N ASP A 40 0.12 9.95 0.98
CA ASP A 40 1.36 9.30 0.58
C ASP A 40 1.41 7.83 1.02
N PHE A 41 2.31 7.07 0.38
CA PHE A 41 2.47 5.65 0.65
C PHE A 41 2.74 5.33 2.12
N GLY A 42 3.58 6.12 2.79
CA GLY A 42 3.94 5.91 4.20
C GLY A 42 2.74 6.10 5.14
N THR A 43 1.91 7.11 4.83
CA THR A 43 0.66 7.37 5.54
C THR A 43 -0.35 6.25 5.32
N LEU A 44 -0.55 5.80 4.08
CA LEU A 44 -1.47 4.68 3.77
C LEU A 44 -1.00 3.38 4.42
N LEU A 45 0.31 3.09 4.40
CA LEU A 45 0.88 1.94 5.08
C LEU A 45 0.62 2.01 6.60
N SER A 46 0.85 3.16 7.21
CA SER A 46 0.62 3.36 8.65
C SER A 46 -0.86 3.24 9.02
N ARG A 47 -1.76 3.71 8.17
CA ARG A 47 -3.22 3.55 8.35
C ARG A 47 -3.64 2.09 8.24
N SER A 48 -3.11 1.34 7.29
CA SER A 48 -3.45 -0.08 7.11
C SER A 48 -2.94 -0.99 8.24
N MET A 49 -2.00 -0.52 9.06
CA MET A 49 -1.52 -1.23 10.24
C MET A 49 -2.41 -0.98 11.49
N LYS A 50 -3.40 -0.09 11.41
CA LYS A 50 -4.31 0.21 12.52
C LYS A 50 -5.64 -0.49 12.32
N ALA A 51 -6.08 -1.27 13.32
CA ALA A 51 -7.35 -2.01 13.26
C ALA A 51 -8.56 -1.10 13.01
N ALA A 52 -8.56 0.12 13.56
CA ALA A 52 -9.65 1.07 13.38
C ALA A 52 -9.86 1.50 11.91
N ASN A 53 -8.83 1.38 11.07
CA ASN A 53 -8.88 1.81 9.67
C ASN A 53 -9.12 0.64 8.68
N MET A 54 -9.14 -0.59 9.19
CA MET A 54 -9.23 -1.78 8.35
C MET A 54 -10.53 -2.53 8.60
N GLU A 55 -11.12 -3.03 7.55
CA GLU A 55 -12.15 -4.05 7.64
C GLU A 55 -11.46 -5.41 7.72
N GLY A 56 -11.73 -6.17 8.79
CA GLY A 56 -11.00 -7.40 9.09
C GLY A 56 -9.65 -7.17 9.80
N GLN A 57 -8.67 -8.00 9.51
CA GLN A 57 -7.38 -7.93 10.19
C GLN A 57 -6.50 -6.77 9.67
N PRO A 58 -5.88 -6.00 10.57
CA PRO A 58 -4.91 -4.99 10.18
C PRO A 58 -3.65 -5.64 9.60
N LEU A 59 -2.93 -4.89 8.78
CA LEU A 59 -1.64 -5.32 8.26
C LEU A 59 -0.63 -5.45 9.39
N LYS A 60 -0.22 -6.67 9.72
CA LYS A 60 0.75 -6.97 10.77
C LYS A 60 2.14 -7.16 10.18
N LEU A 61 2.97 -6.13 10.25
CA LEU A 61 4.36 -6.17 9.85
C LEU A 61 5.26 -5.91 11.06
N ALA A 62 6.34 -6.66 11.18
CA ALA A 62 7.40 -6.35 12.14
C ALA A 62 8.05 -4.99 11.78
N SER A 63 8.69 -4.34 12.77
CA SER A 63 9.32 -3.04 12.56
C SER A 63 10.37 -3.05 11.46
N GLY A 64 11.15 -4.12 11.35
CA GLY A 64 12.12 -4.34 10.27
C GLY A 64 11.45 -4.43 8.89
N GLN A 65 10.39 -5.22 8.77
CA GLN A 65 9.61 -5.35 7.53
C GLN A 65 8.99 -4.01 7.11
N THR A 66 8.45 -3.25 8.06
CA THR A 66 7.89 -1.92 7.80
C THR A 66 8.96 -0.97 7.24
N LYS A 67 10.18 -1.00 7.80
CA LYS A 67 11.32 -0.22 7.28
C LYS A 67 11.71 -0.65 5.87
N ASP A 68 11.76 -1.96 5.62
CA ASP A 68 12.12 -2.52 4.31
C ASP A 68 11.09 -2.17 3.23
N VAL A 69 9.80 -2.26 3.53
CA VAL A 69 8.72 -1.86 2.62
C VAL A 69 8.76 -0.35 2.30
N LYS A 70 9.02 0.50 3.30
CA LYS A 70 9.22 1.94 3.11
C LYS A 70 10.46 2.23 2.26
N ARG A 71 11.57 1.50 2.50
CA ARG A 71 12.79 1.62 1.72
C ARG A 71 12.58 1.24 0.26
N LEU A 72 11.86 0.15 -0.01
CA LEU A 72 11.51 -0.25 -1.38
C LEU A 72 10.77 0.87 -2.12
N HIS A 73 9.79 1.48 -1.47
CA HIS A 73 9.02 2.55 -2.09
C HIS A 73 9.86 3.82 -2.30
N ARG A 74 10.59 4.28 -1.27
CA ARG A 74 11.33 5.55 -1.30
C ARG A 74 12.57 5.47 -2.18
N ASP A 75 13.40 4.44 -1.97
CA ASP A 75 14.74 4.41 -2.54
C ASP A 75 14.75 3.74 -3.92
N PHE A 76 13.89 2.73 -4.14
CA PHE A 76 13.86 2.01 -5.40
C PHE A 76 12.78 2.55 -6.34
N ARG A 77 11.52 2.53 -5.94
CA ARG A 77 10.41 2.94 -6.82
C ARG A 77 10.56 4.40 -7.27
N ASN A 78 10.91 5.33 -6.38
CA ASN A 78 11.01 6.72 -6.74
C ASN A 78 12.21 6.99 -7.63
N ASN A 79 13.36 6.35 -7.36
CA ASN A 79 14.54 6.50 -8.21
C ASN A 79 14.34 5.90 -9.60
N PHE A 80 13.62 4.78 -9.72
CA PHE A 80 13.26 4.21 -11.01
C PHE A 80 12.22 5.04 -11.77
N ALA A 81 11.19 5.52 -11.08
CA ALA A 81 10.08 6.22 -11.71
C ALA A 81 10.47 7.61 -12.23
N HIS A 82 11.43 8.26 -11.59
CA HIS A 82 11.83 9.63 -11.95
C HIS A 82 13.12 9.72 -12.77
N PHE A 83 13.71 8.60 -13.14
CA PHE A 83 14.90 8.45 -13.97
C PHE A 83 15.86 9.67 -13.91
N VAL A 84 16.27 10.01 -12.68
CA VAL A 84 17.32 11.03 -12.51
C VAL A 84 18.63 10.33 -12.81
N PRO A 85 19.43 10.78 -13.80
CA PRO A 85 20.74 10.19 -14.08
C PRO A 85 21.71 10.53 -12.94
N LYS A 86 21.57 9.81 -11.84
CA LYS A 86 22.52 9.79 -10.73
C LYS A 86 23.19 8.43 -10.72
N SER A 87 24.49 8.42 -10.58
CA SER A 87 25.19 7.19 -10.25
C SER A 87 24.66 6.70 -8.89
N TRP A 88 23.93 5.60 -8.90
CA TRP A 88 23.45 4.96 -7.68
C TRP A 88 23.85 3.50 -7.70
N SER A 89 24.34 3.03 -6.57
CA SER A 89 24.65 1.62 -6.37
C SER A 89 23.48 0.97 -5.63
N ILE A 90 23.02 -0.17 -6.12
CA ILE A 90 22.08 -1.02 -5.39
C ILE A 90 22.92 -1.97 -4.55
N GLU A 91 22.73 -1.90 -3.23
CA GLU A 91 23.24 -2.93 -2.33
C GLU A 91 22.48 -4.23 -2.59
N LYS A 92 23.07 -5.11 -3.41
CA LYS A 92 22.44 -6.35 -3.84
C LYS A 92 22.13 -7.28 -2.65
N ALA A 93 23.00 -7.28 -1.62
CA ALA A 93 22.86 -8.18 -0.47
C ALA A 93 21.57 -7.95 0.35
N GLY A 94 21.08 -6.71 0.43
CA GLY A 94 19.85 -6.38 1.16
C GLY A 94 18.57 -6.52 0.34
N LEU A 95 18.67 -6.62 -0.97
CA LEU A 95 17.52 -6.59 -1.88
C LEU A 95 16.55 -7.77 -1.67
N PRO A 96 17.00 -9.04 -1.53
CA PRO A 96 16.09 -10.17 -1.31
C PRO A 96 15.25 -10.00 -0.05
N ARG A 97 15.82 -9.48 1.03
CA ARG A 97 15.11 -9.20 2.28
C ARG A 97 14.02 -8.15 2.08
N ILE A 98 14.35 -7.05 1.41
CA ILE A 98 13.43 -5.95 1.12
C ILE A 98 12.27 -6.43 0.25
N VAL A 99 12.56 -7.20 -0.79
CA VAL A 99 11.53 -7.77 -1.68
C VAL A 99 10.65 -8.76 -0.92
N ARG A 100 11.22 -9.60 -0.06
CA ARG A 100 10.45 -10.53 0.78
C ARG A 100 9.46 -9.80 1.66
N ALA A 101 9.86 -8.73 2.34
CA ALA A 101 8.97 -7.91 3.17
C ALA A 101 7.81 -7.30 2.35
N ALA A 102 8.07 -6.87 1.13
CA ALA A 102 7.03 -6.34 0.23
C ALA A 102 6.05 -7.43 -0.23
N ILE A 103 6.54 -8.64 -0.52
CA ILE A 103 5.71 -9.79 -0.88
C ILE A 103 4.81 -10.18 0.29
N GLU A 104 5.34 -10.26 1.50
CA GLU A 104 4.57 -10.58 2.69
C GLU A 104 3.49 -9.53 2.96
N ALA A 105 3.83 -8.24 2.86
CA ALA A 105 2.85 -7.16 2.97
C ALA A 105 1.75 -7.25 1.91
N THR A 106 2.11 -7.59 0.67
CA THR A 106 1.16 -7.75 -0.43
C THR A 106 0.26 -8.95 -0.18
N ASP A 107 0.82 -10.08 0.26
CA ASP A 107 0.07 -11.29 0.56
C ASP A 107 -0.97 -11.06 1.67
N LEU A 108 -0.57 -10.41 2.76
CA LEU A 108 -1.50 -10.02 3.83
C LEU A 108 -2.62 -9.10 3.33
N LEU A 109 -2.31 -8.18 2.42
CA LEU A 109 -3.30 -7.24 1.87
C LEU A 109 -4.29 -7.91 0.93
N ILE A 110 -3.87 -8.85 0.09
CA ILE A 110 -4.80 -9.55 -0.83
C ILE A 110 -5.73 -10.51 -0.10
N HIS A 111 -5.34 -11.00 1.09
CA HIS A 111 -6.18 -11.82 1.95
C HIS A 111 -7.03 -10.99 2.94
N ASN A 112 -6.93 -9.67 2.90
CA ASN A 112 -7.86 -8.82 3.65
C ASN A 112 -9.28 -8.97 3.08
N GLU A 113 -10.28 -9.13 3.93
CA GLU A 113 -11.66 -9.43 3.54
C GLU A 113 -12.24 -8.47 2.51
N ARG A 114 -11.95 -7.17 2.62
CA ARG A 114 -12.43 -6.16 1.69
C ARG A 114 -11.77 -6.29 0.31
N VAL A 115 -10.46 -6.52 0.28
CA VAL A 115 -9.73 -6.74 -0.98
C VAL A 115 -10.17 -8.05 -1.62
N ASP A 116 -10.33 -9.09 -0.80
CA ASP A 116 -10.78 -10.40 -1.25
C ASP A 116 -12.13 -10.34 -1.95
N ARG A 117 -13.10 -9.60 -1.40
CA ARG A 117 -14.41 -9.40 -2.04
C ARG A 117 -14.36 -8.68 -3.39
N GLN A 118 -13.35 -7.81 -3.60
CA GLN A 118 -13.19 -7.06 -4.85
C GLN A 118 -12.41 -7.83 -5.93
N LEU A 119 -11.71 -8.89 -5.56
CA LEU A 119 -10.93 -9.67 -6.48
C LEU A 119 -11.74 -10.83 -7.05
N SER A 120 -11.86 -10.92 -8.38
CA SER A 120 -12.41 -12.11 -9.02
C SER A 120 -11.54 -13.35 -8.78
N GLY A 121 -12.12 -14.55 -8.79
CA GLY A 121 -11.40 -15.80 -8.57
C GLY A 121 -10.20 -16.00 -9.51
N ASN A 122 -10.31 -15.54 -10.77
CA ASN A 122 -9.20 -15.60 -11.74
C ASN A 122 -8.05 -14.68 -11.34
N ARG A 123 -8.35 -13.45 -10.88
CA ARG A 123 -7.33 -12.51 -10.40
C ARG A 123 -6.64 -13.02 -9.15
N LYS A 124 -7.38 -13.59 -8.18
CA LYS A 124 -6.82 -14.22 -6.99
C LYS A 124 -5.81 -15.32 -7.36
N ARG A 125 -6.21 -16.26 -8.22
CA ARG A 125 -5.34 -17.36 -8.67
C ARG A 125 -4.08 -16.85 -9.38
N ARG A 126 -4.21 -15.82 -10.22
CA ARG A 126 -3.07 -15.20 -10.91
C ARG A 126 -2.10 -14.56 -9.92
N LEU A 127 -2.59 -13.77 -8.97
CA LEU A 127 -1.77 -13.11 -7.94
C LEU A 127 -1.06 -14.14 -7.06
N ALA A 128 -1.76 -15.15 -6.56
CA ALA A 128 -1.16 -16.21 -5.75
C ALA A 128 -0.03 -16.94 -6.49
N ARG A 129 -0.22 -17.24 -7.79
CA ARG A 129 0.81 -17.86 -8.64
C ARG A 129 2.02 -16.96 -8.78
N GLN A 130 1.81 -15.67 -9.07
CA GLN A 130 2.90 -14.70 -9.21
C GLN A 130 3.70 -14.54 -7.91
N LEU A 131 3.02 -14.40 -6.77
CA LEU A 131 3.69 -14.31 -5.46
C LEU A 131 4.50 -15.57 -5.14
N LYS A 132 3.97 -16.75 -5.46
CA LYS A 132 4.68 -18.02 -5.31
C LYS A 132 5.96 -18.04 -6.14
N THR A 133 5.89 -17.73 -7.43
CA THR A 133 7.05 -17.70 -8.34
C THR A 133 8.13 -16.74 -7.84
N ILE A 134 7.75 -15.55 -7.37
CA ILE A 134 8.73 -14.59 -6.86
C ILE A 134 9.39 -15.10 -5.56
N ARG A 135 8.61 -15.73 -4.66
CA ARG A 135 9.16 -16.35 -3.43
C ARG A 135 10.19 -17.44 -3.74
N GLU A 136 9.87 -18.31 -4.69
CA GLU A 136 10.78 -19.37 -5.13
C GLU A 136 12.08 -18.80 -5.72
N GLY A 137 11.99 -17.76 -6.56
CA GLY A 137 13.16 -17.07 -7.11
C GLY A 137 14.01 -16.31 -6.08
N LEU A 138 13.48 -16.00 -4.89
CA LEU A 138 14.24 -15.38 -3.80
C LEU A 138 14.96 -16.40 -2.90
N MET A 139 14.69 -17.68 -3.08
CA MET A 139 15.30 -18.77 -2.31
C MET A 139 16.40 -19.51 -3.10
N SER A 140 16.48 -19.21 -4.40
CA SER A 140 17.53 -19.69 -5.30
C SER A 140 18.76 -18.80 -5.27
#